data_ac5f754a69e1ce01e09cd26aaacd69bb
#
_entry.id   ac5f754a69e1ce01e09cd26aaacd69bb
#
_cell.length_a   1.000
_cell.length_b   1.000
_cell.length_c   1.000
_cell.angle_alpha   90.00
_cell.angle_beta   90.00
_cell.angle_gamma   90.00
#
_symmetry.space_group_name_H-M   'P 1'
#
loop_
_entity.id
_entity.type
_entity.pdbx_description
1 polymer ?
#
loop_
_entity_poly.entity_id
_entity_poly.type
_entity_poly.pdbx_seq_one_letter_code
_entity_poly.pdbx_strand_id
1 'polypeptide(L)'
;MSTIAETAPRGQTRRRMRIDGWRWAGRIFLVFMLLYTALPMIWMLITSIKSGFAAMQFPPQWWPDQPTLASYQKLLDPQNSVGQDFLRFFWNSLFVSTVTTILSVIVAVPAAYAFSRFSFPGRNFLFFSVLLRNMFPAVIFLVPLFILMRVLGLVNTHGSLILTYLTFGLPLAIWLLKGFYDNIPVQLEQAARIDGATRFQAFILIVMPLSTPGIIATAIYSFIGAWNEYIYAYTFLSKNEQLTLPVGIQRFFSENTTDFPGLMAASFMMSVPVVVLFLVLQRYFVRALTEGAVKH
;
A
#
# COMPACT_ATOMS: atom_id res chain seq x y z
N MET A 1 55.78 28.01 -56.88
CA MET A 1 55.90 26.64 -56.41
C MET A 1 54.84 26.52 -55.24
N SER A 2 53.72 26.04 -55.59
CA SER A 2 52.55 25.91 -54.68
C SER A 2 52.46 24.43 -54.26
N THR A 3 52.58 24.18 -52.97
CA THR A 3 52.47 22.86 -52.37
C THR A 3 51.02 22.61 -51.99
N ILE A 4 50.34 21.70 -52.70
CA ILE A 4 49.01 21.24 -52.44
C ILE A 4 49.10 20.23 -51.28
N ALA A 5 48.53 20.58 -50.13
CA ALA A 5 48.40 19.65 -48.99
C ALA A 5 47.18 18.76 -49.22
N GLU A 6 47.46 17.49 -49.43
CA GLU A 6 46.50 16.40 -49.61
C GLU A 6 45.79 16.07 -48.27
N THR A 7 44.51 16.34 -48.19
CA THR A 7 43.70 16.01 -47.00
C THR A 7 43.29 14.54 -47.05
N ALA A 8 43.90 13.74 -46.17
CA ALA A 8 43.51 12.34 -45.98
C ALA A 8 42.08 12.20 -45.45
N PRO A 9 41.28 11.22 -45.90
CA PRO A 9 39.92 11.02 -45.46
C PRO A 9 39.88 10.51 -44.00
N ARG A 10 39.19 11.25 -43.15
CA ARG A 10 38.90 10.84 -41.76
C ARG A 10 38.15 9.51 -41.77
N GLY A 11 38.81 8.47 -41.35
CA GLY A 11 38.22 7.14 -41.15
C GLY A 11 36.99 7.22 -40.23
N GLN A 12 35.86 6.86 -40.79
CA GLN A 12 34.62 6.61 -40.01
C GLN A 12 34.88 5.43 -39.09
N THR A 13 35.13 5.71 -37.81
CA THR A 13 35.17 4.70 -36.77
C THR A 13 33.78 4.07 -36.71
N ARG A 14 33.60 2.88 -37.31
CA ARG A 14 32.46 2.01 -37.11
C ARG A 14 32.29 1.80 -35.61
N ARG A 15 31.33 2.48 -35.00
CA ARG A 15 30.83 2.23 -33.64
C ARG A 15 30.35 0.79 -33.62
N ARG A 16 31.21 -0.16 -33.27
CA ARG A 16 30.81 -1.52 -32.94
C ARG A 16 29.79 -1.39 -31.80
N MET A 17 28.54 -1.74 -32.10
CA MET A 17 27.51 -1.95 -31.04
C MET A 17 28.06 -3.05 -30.13
N ARG A 18 28.75 -2.65 -29.07
CA ARG A 18 29.03 -3.54 -27.94
C ARG A 18 27.65 -3.92 -27.43
N ILE A 19 27.24 -5.15 -27.72
CA ILE A 19 26.07 -5.77 -27.05
C ILE A 19 26.49 -5.78 -25.57
N ASP A 20 25.94 -4.82 -24.80
CA ASP A 20 26.19 -4.72 -23.37
C ASP A 20 25.58 -5.97 -22.72
N GLY A 21 26.35 -7.05 -22.63
CA GLY A 21 25.93 -8.32 -22.02
C GLY A 21 25.36 -8.12 -20.62
N TRP A 22 25.85 -7.09 -19.90
CA TRP A 22 25.33 -6.66 -18.61
C TRP A 22 23.90 -6.15 -18.68
N ARG A 23 23.53 -5.43 -19.72
CA ARG A 23 22.13 -4.97 -19.91
C ARG A 23 21.18 -6.12 -20.21
N TRP A 24 21.64 -7.11 -20.97
CA TRP A 24 20.86 -8.33 -21.22
C TRP A 24 20.73 -9.19 -19.97
N ALA A 25 21.81 -9.38 -19.21
CA ALA A 25 21.77 -10.06 -17.92
C ALA A 25 20.78 -9.38 -16.95
N GLY A 26 20.81 -8.04 -16.88
CA GLY A 26 19.85 -7.27 -16.07
C GLY A 26 18.39 -7.46 -16.52
N ARG A 27 18.12 -7.46 -17.83
CA ARG A 27 16.77 -7.72 -18.35
C ARG A 27 16.28 -9.13 -18.05
N ILE A 28 17.13 -10.13 -18.25
CA ILE A 28 16.81 -11.54 -17.94
C ILE A 28 16.51 -11.67 -16.44
N PHE A 29 17.32 -11.07 -15.59
CA PHE A 29 17.11 -11.07 -14.15
C PHE A 29 15.78 -10.39 -13.77
N LEU A 30 15.43 -9.25 -14.37
CA LEU A 30 14.16 -8.57 -14.13
C LEU A 30 12.97 -9.42 -14.57
N VAL A 31 13.05 -10.06 -15.76
CA VAL A 31 11.99 -10.96 -16.23
C VAL A 31 11.85 -12.16 -15.30
N PHE A 32 12.96 -12.75 -14.87
CA PHE A 32 12.94 -13.85 -13.91
C PHE A 32 12.30 -13.45 -12.58
N MET A 33 12.65 -12.28 -12.03
CA MET A 33 12.03 -11.75 -10.80
C MET A 33 10.53 -11.48 -10.97
N LEU A 34 10.13 -10.91 -12.10
CA LEU A 34 8.73 -10.70 -12.43
C LEU A 34 7.94 -12.02 -12.48
N LEU A 35 8.46 -13.02 -13.18
CA LEU A 35 7.83 -14.34 -13.26
C LEU A 35 7.78 -15.02 -11.89
N TYR A 36 8.85 -14.94 -11.13
CA TYR A 36 8.92 -15.52 -9.78
C TYR A 36 7.90 -14.90 -8.82
N THR A 37 7.74 -13.57 -8.84
CA THR A 37 6.76 -12.88 -8.00
C THR A 37 5.32 -13.02 -8.50
N ALA A 38 5.12 -13.18 -9.81
CA ALA A 38 3.79 -13.39 -10.39
C ALA A 38 3.28 -14.83 -10.21
N LEU A 39 4.17 -15.80 -10.09
CA LEU A 39 3.82 -17.22 -10.04
C LEU A 39 2.81 -17.59 -8.94
N PRO A 40 2.97 -17.14 -7.67
CA PRO A 40 1.97 -17.40 -6.64
C PRO A 40 0.60 -16.79 -6.97
N MET A 41 0.57 -15.58 -7.56
CA MET A 41 -0.67 -14.91 -7.95
C MET A 41 -1.37 -15.65 -9.11
N ILE A 42 -0.57 -16.10 -10.09
CA ILE A 42 -1.07 -16.91 -11.21
C ILE A 42 -1.62 -18.23 -10.68
N TRP A 43 -0.92 -18.90 -9.77
CA TRP A 43 -1.38 -20.14 -9.16
C TRP A 43 -2.70 -19.95 -8.38
N MET A 44 -2.80 -18.86 -7.62
CA MET A 44 -4.02 -18.48 -6.91
C MET A 44 -5.20 -18.30 -7.87
N LEU A 45 -4.98 -17.56 -8.98
CA LEU A 45 -5.99 -17.35 -10.01
C LEU A 45 -6.40 -18.68 -10.69
N ILE A 46 -5.44 -19.51 -11.08
CA ILE A 46 -5.72 -20.82 -11.71
C ILE A 46 -6.49 -21.73 -10.73
N THR A 47 -6.11 -21.74 -9.45
CA THR A 47 -6.77 -22.60 -8.45
C THR A 47 -8.19 -22.11 -8.16
N SER A 48 -8.44 -20.79 -8.20
CA SER A 48 -9.77 -20.22 -7.98
C SER A 48 -10.81 -20.62 -9.02
N ILE A 49 -10.38 -21.02 -10.22
CA ILE A 49 -11.26 -21.48 -11.32
C ILE A 49 -11.32 -23.01 -11.43
N LYS A 50 -10.72 -23.77 -10.50
CA LYS A 50 -10.85 -25.22 -10.42
C LYS A 50 -12.13 -25.65 -9.70
N SER A 51 -12.57 -26.87 -9.96
CA SER A 51 -13.53 -27.54 -9.06
C SER A 51 -12.85 -27.94 -7.74
N GLY A 52 -13.61 -28.12 -6.67
CA GLY A 52 -13.07 -28.50 -5.36
C GLY A 52 -12.23 -29.78 -5.40
N PHE A 53 -12.67 -30.76 -6.18
CA PHE A 53 -11.92 -32.01 -6.37
C PHE A 53 -10.59 -31.79 -7.12
N ALA A 54 -10.60 -31.04 -8.22
CA ALA A 54 -9.40 -30.77 -9.02
C ALA A 54 -8.37 -29.90 -8.26
N ALA A 55 -8.81 -29.10 -7.31
CA ALA A 55 -7.91 -28.29 -6.48
C ALA A 55 -7.11 -29.12 -5.46
N MET A 56 -7.61 -30.31 -5.09
CA MET A 56 -6.97 -31.22 -4.12
C MET A 56 -6.23 -32.39 -4.79
N GLN A 57 -6.29 -32.49 -6.11
CA GLN A 57 -5.70 -33.61 -6.85
C GLN A 57 -4.18 -33.60 -6.78
N PHE A 58 -3.57 -34.78 -6.61
CA PHE A 58 -2.13 -34.96 -6.69
C PHE A 58 -1.78 -35.96 -7.81
N PRO A 59 -0.83 -35.67 -8.71
CA PRO A 59 -0.05 -34.42 -8.81
C PRO A 59 -0.93 -33.24 -9.22
N PRO A 60 -0.58 -32.00 -8.78
CA PRO A 60 -1.39 -30.80 -9.05
C PRO A 60 -1.40 -30.49 -10.54
N GLN A 61 -2.58 -30.31 -11.09
CA GLN A 61 -2.75 -29.89 -12.48
C GLN A 61 -2.50 -28.38 -12.60
N TRP A 62 -1.68 -27.95 -13.55
CA TRP A 62 -1.43 -26.54 -13.80
C TRP A 62 -2.64 -25.82 -14.42
N TRP A 63 -3.38 -26.51 -15.27
CA TRP A 63 -4.58 -25.98 -15.88
C TRP A 63 -5.76 -26.92 -15.67
N PRO A 64 -6.93 -26.43 -15.23
CA PRO A 64 -8.10 -27.29 -15.01
C PRO A 64 -8.69 -27.79 -16.36
N ASP A 65 -9.09 -29.04 -16.40
CA ASP A 65 -9.78 -29.62 -17.58
C ASP A 65 -11.12 -28.94 -17.83
N GLN A 66 -11.79 -28.53 -16.75
CA GLN A 66 -13.07 -27.81 -16.80
C GLN A 66 -12.98 -26.57 -15.91
N PRO A 67 -12.53 -25.42 -16.46
CA PRO A 67 -12.49 -24.18 -15.71
C PRO A 67 -13.91 -23.70 -15.38
N THR A 68 -14.13 -23.28 -14.14
CA THR A 68 -15.43 -22.83 -13.65
C THR A 68 -15.30 -21.51 -12.87
N LEU A 69 -16.30 -20.65 -12.99
CA LEU A 69 -16.42 -19.43 -12.20
C LEU A 69 -17.34 -19.61 -10.96
N ALA A 70 -17.70 -20.84 -10.65
CA ALA A 70 -18.65 -21.15 -9.57
C ALA A 70 -18.25 -20.53 -8.22
N SER A 71 -16.94 -20.52 -7.88
CA SER A 71 -16.45 -19.87 -6.65
C SER A 71 -16.73 -18.36 -6.65
N TYR A 72 -16.49 -17.68 -7.77
CA TYR A 72 -16.78 -16.25 -7.89
C TYR A 72 -18.27 -15.95 -7.86
N GLN A 73 -19.08 -16.76 -8.56
CA GLN A 73 -20.54 -16.65 -8.53
C GLN A 73 -21.07 -16.80 -7.09
N LYS A 74 -20.60 -17.83 -6.37
CA LYS A 74 -20.96 -18.07 -4.97
C LYS A 74 -20.58 -16.89 -4.06
N LEU A 75 -19.38 -16.29 -4.25
CA LEU A 75 -18.89 -15.15 -3.45
C LEU A 75 -19.64 -13.84 -3.75
N LEU A 76 -20.11 -13.67 -4.98
CA LEU A 76 -20.80 -12.43 -5.40
C LEU A 76 -22.33 -12.53 -5.31
N ASP A 77 -22.87 -13.70 -4.99
CA ASP A 77 -24.31 -13.91 -4.85
C ASP A 77 -24.81 -13.48 -3.45
N PRO A 78 -25.53 -12.35 -3.35
CA PRO A 78 -26.04 -11.87 -2.08
C PRO A 78 -27.19 -12.74 -1.50
N GLN A 79 -27.71 -13.69 -2.26
CA GLN A 79 -28.73 -14.63 -1.80
C GLN A 79 -28.10 -15.88 -1.15
N ASN A 80 -26.83 -16.14 -1.43
CA ASN A 80 -26.08 -17.21 -0.79
C ASN A 80 -25.44 -16.70 0.53
N SER A 81 -25.53 -17.48 1.60
CA SER A 81 -24.96 -17.12 2.91
C SER A 81 -23.47 -16.79 2.84
N VAL A 82 -22.69 -17.55 2.07
CA VAL A 82 -21.24 -17.33 1.87
C VAL A 82 -21.00 -16.02 1.14
N GLY A 83 -21.76 -15.73 0.11
CA GLY A 83 -21.64 -14.48 -0.67
C GLY A 83 -22.08 -13.27 0.16
N GLN A 84 -23.17 -13.40 0.91
CA GLN A 84 -23.63 -12.35 1.83
C GLN A 84 -22.57 -11.98 2.86
N ASP A 85 -21.93 -12.97 3.49
CA ASP A 85 -20.88 -12.77 4.46
C ASP A 85 -19.61 -12.17 3.78
N PHE A 86 -19.18 -12.71 2.63
CA PHE A 86 -18.04 -12.20 1.91
C PHE A 86 -18.20 -10.73 1.51
N LEU A 87 -19.32 -10.36 0.90
CA LEU A 87 -19.61 -8.98 0.51
C LEU A 87 -19.62 -8.04 1.72
N ARG A 88 -20.18 -8.48 2.84
CA ARG A 88 -20.19 -7.71 4.10
C ARG A 88 -18.76 -7.48 4.60
N PHE A 89 -17.94 -8.53 4.69
CA PHE A 89 -16.53 -8.43 5.14
C PHE A 89 -15.72 -7.53 4.22
N PHE A 90 -15.97 -7.62 2.91
CA PHE A 90 -15.31 -6.76 1.91
C PHE A 90 -15.64 -5.28 2.15
N TRP A 91 -16.92 -4.95 2.33
CA TRP A 91 -17.36 -3.59 2.59
C TRP A 91 -16.89 -3.07 3.96
N ASN A 92 -16.89 -3.91 4.98
CA ASN A 92 -16.33 -3.57 6.30
C ASN A 92 -14.86 -3.21 6.20
N SER A 93 -14.07 -4.02 5.51
CA SER A 93 -12.65 -3.73 5.29
C SER A 93 -12.44 -2.46 4.49
N LEU A 94 -13.22 -2.25 3.43
CA LEU A 94 -13.13 -1.04 2.62
C LEU A 94 -13.47 0.20 3.44
N PHE A 95 -14.53 0.14 4.25
CA PHE A 95 -14.92 1.22 5.15
C PHE A 95 -13.83 1.52 6.18
N VAL A 96 -13.37 0.51 6.93
CA VAL A 96 -12.34 0.69 7.97
C VAL A 96 -11.05 1.25 7.40
N SER A 97 -10.54 0.67 6.31
CA SER A 97 -9.28 1.14 5.70
C SER A 97 -9.42 2.53 5.09
N THR A 98 -10.54 2.85 4.44
CA THR A 98 -10.75 4.18 3.86
C THR A 98 -10.87 5.25 4.94
N VAL A 99 -11.68 5.01 5.97
CA VAL A 99 -11.83 5.97 7.08
C VAL A 99 -10.51 6.16 7.82
N THR A 100 -9.80 5.07 8.13
CA THR A 100 -8.46 5.15 8.74
C THR A 100 -7.49 5.96 7.89
N THR A 101 -7.50 5.76 6.58
CA THR A 101 -6.63 6.49 5.64
C THR A 101 -6.93 7.97 5.63
N ILE A 102 -8.21 8.34 5.51
CA ILE A 102 -8.66 9.74 5.51
C ILE A 102 -8.25 10.43 6.81
N LEU A 103 -8.54 9.81 7.96
CA LEU A 103 -8.17 10.38 9.27
C LEU A 103 -6.66 10.44 9.46
N SER A 104 -5.92 9.42 9.00
CA SER A 104 -4.46 9.42 9.04
C SER A 104 -3.88 10.60 8.24
N VAL A 105 -4.37 10.85 7.04
CA VAL A 105 -3.90 11.97 6.20
C VAL A 105 -4.29 13.32 6.82
N ILE A 106 -5.54 13.47 7.31
CA ILE A 106 -6.00 14.70 7.95
C ILE A 106 -5.13 15.09 9.15
N VAL A 107 -4.70 14.09 9.95
CA VAL A 107 -3.85 14.35 11.13
C VAL A 107 -2.38 14.47 10.73
N ALA A 108 -1.87 13.60 9.86
CA ALA A 108 -0.47 13.56 9.51
C ALA A 108 -0.01 14.78 8.70
N VAL A 109 -0.85 15.33 7.82
CA VAL A 109 -0.54 16.49 6.98
C VAL A 109 -0.16 17.73 7.81
N PRO A 110 -0.99 18.25 8.72
CA PRO A 110 -0.61 19.39 9.55
C PRO A 110 0.49 19.06 10.57
N ALA A 111 0.49 17.84 11.14
CA ALA A 111 1.51 17.42 12.10
C ALA A 111 2.90 17.37 11.45
N ALA A 112 3.04 16.77 10.29
CA ALA A 112 4.30 16.71 9.54
C ALA A 112 4.79 18.10 9.14
N TYR A 113 3.88 19.01 8.74
CA TYR A 113 4.21 20.40 8.44
C TYR A 113 4.74 21.12 9.67
N ALA A 114 4.10 20.93 10.83
CA ALA A 114 4.57 21.51 12.09
C ALA A 114 5.98 21.01 12.46
N PHE A 115 6.23 19.72 12.33
CA PHE A 115 7.57 19.13 12.56
C PHE A 115 8.62 19.55 11.51
N SER A 116 8.22 19.93 10.30
CA SER A 116 9.14 20.40 9.26
C SER A 116 9.48 21.89 9.39
N ARG A 117 8.49 22.74 9.68
CA ARG A 117 8.59 24.19 9.54
C ARG A 117 8.69 24.97 10.85
N PHE A 118 8.18 24.44 11.96
CA PHE A 118 8.20 25.16 13.22
C PHE A 118 9.34 24.67 14.13
N SER A 119 9.99 25.62 14.77
CA SER A 119 10.92 25.38 15.89
C SER A 119 10.15 25.60 17.19
N PHE A 120 10.01 24.56 18.00
CA PHE A 120 9.41 24.61 19.31
C PHE A 120 10.18 23.74 20.32
N PRO A 121 10.13 24.06 21.63
CA PRO A 121 10.79 23.27 22.65
C PRO A 121 10.31 21.82 22.63
N GLY A 122 11.24 20.88 22.68
CA GLY A 122 10.90 19.45 22.67
C GLY A 122 10.55 18.85 21.30
N ARG A 123 10.59 19.61 20.19
CA ARG A 123 10.26 19.11 18.82
C ARG A 123 10.92 17.79 18.49
N ASN A 124 12.24 17.71 18.67
CA ASN A 124 12.99 16.50 18.34
C ASN A 124 12.63 15.34 19.27
N PHE A 125 12.46 15.61 20.55
CA PHE A 125 12.05 14.61 21.53
C PHE A 125 10.67 14.03 21.17
N LEU A 126 9.68 14.89 20.89
CA LEU A 126 8.34 14.45 20.47
C LEU A 126 8.39 13.65 19.17
N PHE A 127 9.13 14.14 18.19
CA PHE A 127 9.26 13.43 16.90
C PHE A 127 9.88 12.04 17.07
N PHE A 128 10.97 11.93 17.85
CA PHE A 128 11.58 10.63 18.13
C PHE A 128 10.69 9.74 18.99
N SER A 129 9.95 10.28 19.95
CA SER A 129 9.01 9.52 20.77
C SER A 129 7.89 8.89 19.95
N VAL A 130 7.37 9.64 18.95
CA VAL A 130 6.37 9.15 18.00
C VAL A 130 6.95 7.98 17.16
N LEU A 131 8.21 8.08 16.73
CA LEU A 131 8.88 7.03 15.96
C LEU A 131 9.29 5.83 16.82
N LEU A 132 9.67 6.06 18.08
CA LEU A 132 10.09 5.01 19.00
C LEU A 132 9.02 3.92 19.17
N ARG A 133 7.75 4.30 19.11
CA ARG A 133 6.64 3.37 19.14
C ARG A 133 6.74 2.29 18.05
N ASN A 134 7.23 2.58 16.85
CA ASN A 134 7.37 1.62 15.75
C ASN A 134 8.50 0.59 16.00
N MET A 135 9.37 0.81 16.97
CA MET A 135 10.39 -0.16 17.37
C MET A 135 9.81 -1.32 18.20
N PHE A 136 8.63 -1.15 18.77
CA PHE A 136 7.96 -2.20 19.53
C PHE A 136 7.06 -3.04 18.62
N PRO A 137 7.13 -4.38 18.70
CA PRO A 137 6.21 -5.26 17.99
C PRO A 137 4.76 -4.94 18.34
N ALA A 138 3.90 -4.80 17.33
CA ALA A 138 2.50 -4.42 17.52
C ALA A 138 1.75 -5.38 18.48
N VAL A 139 2.10 -6.66 18.48
CA VAL A 139 1.48 -7.70 19.31
C VAL A 139 1.60 -7.41 20.81
N ILE A 140 2.66 -6.73 21.26
CA ILE A 140 2.83 -6.37 22.69
C ILE A 140 1.69 -5.47 23.19
N PHE A 141 1.15 -4.63 22.31
CA PHE A 141 0.05 -3.71 22.64
C PHE A 141 -1.33 -4.35 22.53
N LEU A 142 -1.43 -5.61 22.10
CA LEU A 142 -2.72 -6.27 21.84
C LEU A 142 -3.62 -6.29 23.08
N VAL A 143 -3.10 -6.80 24.19
CA VAL A 143 -3.86 -6.90 25.45
C VAL A 143 -4.16 -5.53 26.07
N PRO A 144 -3.20 -4.60 26.20
CA PRO A 144 -3.47 -3.25 26.71
C PRO A 144 -4.53 -2.51 25.88
N LEU A 145 -4.44 -2.59 24.54
CA LEU A 145 -5.43 -1.93 23.66
C LEU A 145 -6.78 -2.61 23.71
N PHE A 146 -6.85 -3.93 23.83
CA PHE A 146 -8.11 -4.62 24.03
C PHE A 146 -8.83 -4.15 25.30
N ILE A 147 -8.08 -4.05 26.41
CA ILE A 147 -8.61 -3.55 27.69
C ILE A 147 -9.10 -2.09 27.52
N LEU A 148 -8.31 -1.25 26.85
CA LEU A 148 -8.70 0.14 26.58
C LEU A 148 -9.98 0.21 25.75
N MET A 149 -10.07 -0.54 24.64
CA MET A 149 -11.27 -0.58 23.79
C MET A 149 -12.48 -1.12 24.55
N ARG A 150 -12.28 -2.06 25.47
CA ARG A 150 -13.33 -2.57 26.35
C ARG A 150 -13.84 -1.50 27.31
N VAL A 151 -12.95 -0.76 27.95
CA VAL A 151 -13.31 0.35 28.86
C VAL A 151 -14.05 1.46 28.11
N LEU A 152 -13.66 1.73 26.87
CA LEU A 152 -14.33 2.73 26.01
C LEU A 152 -15.66 2.21 25.41
N GLY A 153 -16.01 0.94 25.62
CA GLY A 153 -17.21 0.35 25.03
C GLY A 153 -17.15 0.14 23.52
N LEU A 154 -15.95 0.13 22.93
CA LEU A 154 -15.71 0.05 21.48
C LEU A 154 -15.44 -1.36 20.97
N VAL A 155 -15.31 -2.37 21.84
CA VAL A 155 -15.14 -3.77 21.41
C VAL A 155 -16.35 -4.19 20.55
N ASN A 156 -16.08 -4.97 19.50
CA ASN A 156 -17.08 -5.33 18.48
C ASN A 156 -17.63 -4.15 17.66
N THR A 157 -16.84 -3.10 17.48
CA THR A 157 -17.17 -1.99 16.58
C THR A 157 -15.99 -1.68 15.65
N HIS A 158 -16.26 -1.16 14.46
CA HIS A 158 -15.20 -0.67 13.55
C HIS A 158 -14.39 0.50 14.15
N GLY A 159 -14.96 1.24 15.10
CA GLY A 159 -14.28 2.32 15.80
C GLY A 159 -13.04 1.85 16.56
N SER A 160 -13.07 0.65 17.16
CA SER A 160 -11.90 0.07 17.83
C SER A 160 -10.73 -0.16 16.86
N LEU A 161 -11.02 -0.62 15.64
CA LEU A 161 -10.02 -0.86 14.62
C LEU A 161 -9.45 0.46 14.08
N ILE A 162 -10.32 1.42 13.75
CA ILE A 162 -9.92 2.72 13.20
C ILE A 162 -8.97 3.43 14.17
N LEU A 163 -9.32 3.51 15.47
CA LEU A 163 -8.48 4.13 16.48
C LEU A 163 -7.12 3.41 16.66
N THR A 164 -7.18 2.08 16.67
CA THR A 164 -5.96 1.26 16.78
C THR A 164 -5.06 1.45 15.58
N TYR A 165 -5.60 1.39 14.36
CA TYR A 165 -4.82 1.54 13.12
C TYR A 165 -4.24 2.94 12.99
N LEU A 166 -4.95 3.98 13.43
CA LEU A 166 -4.40 5.33 13.53
C LEU A 166 -3.21 5.39 14.49
N THR A 167 -3.34 4.78 15.67
CA THR A 167 -2.25 4.75 16.66
C THR A 167 -0.97 4.15 16.07
N PHE A 168 -1.09 3.14 15.22
CA PHE A 168 0.04 2.46 14.60
C PHE A 168 0.50 3.10 13.28
N GLY A 169 -0.39 3.67 12.50
CA GLY A 169 -0.09 4.24 11.19
C GLY A 169 0.45 5.67 11.22
N LEU A 170 -0.06 6.51 12.15
CA LEU A 170 0.28 7.93 12.21
C LEU A 170 1.78 8.22 12.37
N PRO A 171 2.56 7.52 13.22
CA PRO A 171 3.99 7.78 13.35
C PRO A 171 4.73 7.75 12.02
N LEU A 172 4.52 6.71 11.23
CA LEU A 172 5.20 6.56 9.95
C LEU A 172 4.61 7.50 8.89
N ALA A 173 3.30 7.76 8.92
CA ALA A 173 2.65 8.73 8.05
C ALA A 173 3.23 10.15 8.23
N ILE A 174 3.41 10.58 9.48
CA ILE A 174 4.03 11.86 9.83
C ILE A 174 5.50 11.90 9.36
N TRP A 175 6.24 10.82 9.59
CA TRP A 175 7.64 10.73 9.18
C TRP A 175 7.82 10.82 7.66
N LEU A 176 7.02 10.08 6.91
CA LEU A 176 7.03 10.11 5.45
C LEU A 176 6.72 11.53 4.93
N LEU A 177 5.62 12.13 5.39
CA LEU A 177 5.23 13.46 4.95
C LEU A 177 6.24 14.54 5.35
N LYS A 178 6.83 14.45 6.57
CA LYS A 178 7.89 15.35 6.98
C LYS A 178 9.07 15.29 6.02
N GLY A 179 9.48 14.08 5.58
CA GLY A 179 10.54 13.92 4.59
C GLY A 179 10.23 14.62 3.26
N PHE A 180 8.97 14.58 2.81
CA PHE A 180 8.53 15.34 1.62
C PHE A 180 8.59 16.85 1.84
N TYR A 181 8.09 17.34 2.97
CA TYR A 181 8.10 18.78 3.29
C TYR A 181 9.52 19.33 3.45
N ASP A 182 10.44 18.56 4.04
CA ASP A 182 11.84 18.97 4.21
C ASP A 182 12.55 19.18 2.86
N ASN A 183 12.09 18.52 1.79
CA ASN A 183 12.61 18.68 0.43
C ASN A 183 12.04 19.89 -0.32
N ILE A 184 10.96 20.50 0.16
CA ILE A 184 10.38 21.71 -0.44
C ILE A 184 11.15 22.94 0.06
N PRO A 185 11.75 23.76 -0.84
CA PRO A 185 12.48 24.97 -0.43
C PRO A 185 11.59 25.96 0.35
N VAL A 186 12.05 26.36 1.53
CA VAL A 186 11.31 27.30 2.41
C VAL A 186 11.10 28.65 1.73
N GLN A 187 11.99 29.02 0.80
CA GLN A 187 11.93 30.26 0.03
C GLN A 187 10.61 30.43 -0.74
N LEU A 188 9.99 29.35 -1.19
CA LEU A 188 8.69 29.39 -1.87
C LEU A 188 7.57 29.89 -0.95
N GLU A 189 7.59 29.43 0.30
CA GLU A 189 6.65 29.88 1.32
C GLU A 189 6.92 31.35 1.72
N GLN A 190 8.21 31.74 1.80
CA GLN A 190 8.62 33.12 2.11
C GLN A 190 8.19 34.09 0.99
N ALA A 191 8.39 33.71 -0.27
CA ALA A 191 7.95 34.52 -1.42
C ALA A 191 6.43 34.75 -1.39
N ALA A 192 5.63 33.70 -1.21
CA ALA A 192 4.18 33.83 -1.08
C ALA A 192 3.77 34.75 0.08
N ARG A 193 4.53 34.77 1.18
CA ARG A 193 4.27 35.66 2.33
C ARG A 193 4.66 37.11 2.06
N ILE A 194 5.67 37.36 1.24
CA ILE A 194 6.02 38.71 0.75
C ILE A 194 4.89 39.22 -0.15
N ASP A 195 4.29 38.34 -0.96
CA ASP A 195 3.12 38.64 -1.80
C ASP A 195 1.80 38.81 -1.00
N GLY A 196 1.87 38.75 0.35
CA GLY A 196 0.74 39.01 1.25
C GLY A 196 -0.01 37.77 1.73
N ALA A 197 0.43 36.56 1.39
CA ALA A 197 -0.21 35.36 1.89
C ALA A 197 0.10 35.11 3.38
N THR A 198 -0.90 34.70 4.15
CA THR A 198 -0.70 34.19 5.50
C THR A 198 0.08 32.86 5.49
N ARG A 199 0.64 32.42 6.62
CA ARG A 199 1.31 31.10 6.71
C ARG A 199 0.40 29.95 6.30
N PHE A 200 -0.87 30.00 6.69
CA PHE A 200 -1.85 28.97 6.35
C PHE A 200 -2.17 28.99 4.84
N GLN A 201 -2.28 30.16 4.24
CA GLN A 201 -2.46 30.27 2.78
C GLN A 201 -1.23 29.76 2.03
N ALA A 202 0.00 30.10 2.46
CA ALA A 202 1.22 29.56 1.87
C ALA A 202 1.28 28.02 1.99
N PHE A 203 0.88 27.44 3.13
CA PHE A 203 0.76 26.01 3.32
C PHE A 203 -0.22 25.37 2.32
N ILE A 204 -1.45 25.90 2.24
CA ILE A 204 -2.49 25.32 1.38
C ILE A 204 -2.20 25.53 -0.11
N LEU A 205 -1.72 26.72 -0.50
CA LEU A 205 -1.58 27.09 -1.91
C LEU A 205 -0.22 26.70 -2.52
N ILE A 206 0.82 26.50 -1.71
CA ILE A 206 2.15 26.20 -2.19
C ILE A 206 2.59 24.78 -1.72
N VAL A 207 2.62 24.57 -0.40
CA VAL A 207 3.22 23.33 0.14
C VAL A 207 2.36 22.10 -0.16
N MET A 208 1.06 22.17 0.05
CA MET A 208 0.16 21.03 -0.19
C MET A 208 0.16 20.55 -1.65
N PRO A 209 0.01 21.43 -2.66
CA PRO A 209 0.09 21.00 -4.06
C PRO A 209 1.44 20.38 -4.43
N LEU A 210 2.55 20.96 -3.96
CA LEU A 210 3.90 20.43 -4.21
C LEU A 210 4.14 19.08 -3.49
N SER A 211 3.50 18.87 -2.34
CA SER A 211 3.61 17.62 -1.59
C SER A 211 2.56 16.56 -1.95
N THR A 212 1.70 16.82 -2.93
CA THR A 212 0.65 15.87 -3.36
C THR A 212 1.19 14.45 -3.59
N PRO A 213 2.35 14.22 -4.24
CA PRO A 213 2.91 12.88 -4.38
C PRO A 213 3.19 12.22 -3.02
N GLY A 214 3.70 12.97 -2.04
CA GLY A 214 3.96 12.48 -0.68
C GLY A 214 2.68 12.16 0.09
N ILE A 215 1.66 13.02 -0.05
CA ILE A 215 0.34 12.80 0.57
C ILE A 215 -0.30 11.52 0.02
N ILE A 216 -0.24 11.31 -1.30
CA ILE A 216 -0.75 10.10 -1.96
C ILE A 216 0.03 8.86 -1.52
N ALA A 217 1.36 8.92 -1.47
CA ALA A 217 2.17 7.79 -1.00
C ALA A 217 1.83 7.41 0.46
N THR A 218 1.63 8.41 1.31
CA THR A 218 1.21 8.21 2.70
C THR A 218 -0.19 7.61 2.81
N ALA A 219 -1.13 8.07 1.98
CA ALA A 219 -2.47 7.51 1.91
C ALA A 219 -2.47 6.04 1.48
N ILE A 220 -1.69 5.69 0.44
CA ILE A 220 -1.52 4.30 -0.01
C ILE A 220 -0.97 3.43 1.12
N TYR A 221 0.09 3.90 1.80
CA TYR A 221 0.67 3.19 2.93
C TYR A 221 -0.36 2.92 4.04
N SER A 222 -1.11 3.95 4.45
CA SER A 222 -2.13 3.85 5.49
C SER A 222 -3.26 2.89 5.09
N PHE A 223 -3.71 2.97 3.83
CA PHE A 223 -4.76 2.08 3.31
C PHE A 223 -4.31 0.62 3.31
N ILE A 224 -3.14 0.32 2.74
CA ILE A 224 -2.62 -1.06 2.67
C ILE A 224 -2.41 -1.63 4.08
N GLY A 225 -1.91 -0.83 5.02
CA GLY A 225 -1.72 -1.24 6.41
C GLY A 225 -3.03 -1.63 7.09
N ALA A 226 -4.06 -0.79 6.95
CA ALA A 226 -5.39 -1.05 7.51
C ALA A 226 -6.14 -2.18 6.77
N TRP A 227 -5.99 -2.28 5.44
CA TRP A 227 -6.63 -3.30 4.61
C TRP A 227 -6.17 -4.72 4.93
N ASN A 228 -4.86 -4.89 5.18
CA ASN A 228 -4.26 -6.20 5.43
C ASN A 228 -4.21 -6.57 6.92
N GLU A 229 -4.70 -5.69 7.80
CA GLU A 229 -4.60 -5.95 9.23
C GLU A 229 -5.56 -7.07 9.67
N TYR A 230 -5.00 -8.03 10.39
CA TYR A 230 -5.68 -9.23 10.81
C TYR A 230 -5.75 -9.40 12.34
N ILE A 231 -4.64 -9.15 13.05
CA ILE A 231 -4.47 -9.55 14.46
C ILE A 231 -5.43 -8.78 15.38
N TYR A 232 -5.51 -7.47 15.22
CA TYR A 232 -6.41 -6.64 16.00
C TYR A 232 -7.87 -6.87 15.60
N ALA A 233 -8.13 -7.03 14.30
CA ALA A 233 -9.47 -7.34 13.82
C ALA A 233 -9.98 -8.67 14.38
N TYR A 234 -9.15 -9.72 14.36
CA TYR A 234 -9.46 -11.03 14.95
C TYR A 234 -9.72 -10.97 16.45
N THR A 235 -8.95 -10.12 17.17
CA THR A 235 -9.05 -10.02 18.63
C THR A 235 -10.20 -9.13 19.09
N PHE A 236 -10.51 -8.05 18.38
CA PHE A 236 -11.48 -7.04 18.82
C PHE A 236 -12.90 -7.29 18.31
N LEU A 237 -13.03 -8.07 17.22
CA LEU A 237 -14.31 -8.34 16.60
C LEU A 237 -14.69 -9.82 16.76
N SER A 238 -15.84 -10.07 17.37
CA SER A 238 -16.43 -11.41 17.50
C SER A 238 -17.77 -11.55 16.79
N LYS A 239 -18.47 -10.42 16.53
CA LYS A 239 -19.73 -10.41 15.82
C LYS A 239 -19.52 -10.57 14.32
N ASN A 240 -20.23 -11.53 13.69
CA ASN A 240 -20.12 -11.80 12.27
C ASN A 240 -20.31 -10.55 11.40
N GLU A 241 -21.26 -9.70 11.78
CA GLU A 241 -21.62 -8.50 11.01
C GLU A 241 -20.48 -7.46 10.96
N GLN A 242 -19.53 -7.52 11.89
CA GLN A 242 -18.46 -6.55 12.04
C GLN A 242 -17.11 -7.04 11.48
N LEU A 243 -17.00 -8.33 11.14
CA LEU A 243 -15.73 -8.89 10.70
C LEU A 243 -15.20 -8.20 9.45
N THR A 244 -13.88 -8.06 9.41
CA THR A 244 -13.14 -7.60 8.23
C THR A 244 -12.78 -8.77 7.33
N LEU A 245 -12.46 -8.48 6.07
CA LEU A 245 -12.16 -9.50 5.06
C LEU A 245 -11.01 -10.43 5.43
N PRO A 246 -9.85 -9.94 5.96
CA PRO A 246 -8.76 -10.83 6.39
C PRO A 246 -9.21 -11.87 7.44
N VAL A 247 -10.08 -11.48 8.36
CA VAL A 247 -10.64 -12.39 9.37
C VAL A 247 -11.69 -13.31 8.75
N GLY A 248 -12.56 -12.77 7.91
CA GLY A 248 -13.63 -13.52 7.26
C GLY A 248 -13.14 -14.63 6.32
N ILE A 249 -12.01 -14.42 5.63
CA ILE A 249 -11.40 -15.43 4.74
C ILE A 249 -11.07 -16.72 5.47
N GLN A 250 -10.73 -16.68 6.76
CA GLN A 250 -10.49 -17.90 7.55
C GLN A 250 -11.69 -18.85 7.63
N ARG A 251 -12.90 -18.38 7.40
CA ARG A 251 -14.10 -19.21 7.40
C ARG A 251 -14.17 -20.22 6.24
N PHE A 252 -13.35 -20.02 5.20
CA PHE A 252 -13.20 -21.00 4.13
C PHE A 252 -12.39 -22.25 4.57
N PHE A 253 -11.71 -22.15 5.73
CA PHE A 253 -11.10 -23.30 6.39
C PHE A 253 -12.11 -23.91 7.36
N SER A 254 -12.57 -25.12 7.06
CA SER A 254 -13.39 -25.91 7.97
C SER A 254 -12.60 -27.11 8.47
N GLU A 255 -12.91 -27.59 9.67
CA GLU A 255 -12.27 -28.78 10.23
C GLU A 255 -12.44 -30.03 9.35
N ASN A 256 -13.54 -30.12 8.62
CA ASN A 256 -13.87 -31.30 7.81
C ASN A 256 -13.67 -31.09 6.31
N THR A 257 -13.76 -29.87 5.81
CA THR A 257 -13.63 -29.55 4.38
C THR A 257 -13.06 -28.16 4.19
N THR A 258 -12.01 -28.02 3.39
CA THR A 258 -11.48 -26.71 2.98
C THR A 258 -11.92 -26.43 1.54
N ASP A 259 -12.67 -25.37 1.35
CA ASP A 259 -13.03 -24.88 0.00
C ASP A 259 -11.82 -24.10 -0.59
N PHE A 260 -10.82 -24.83 -1.09
CA PHE A 260 -9.62 -24.22 -1.69
C PHE A 260 -9.94 -23.26 -2.86
N PRO A 261 -10.80 -23.62 -3.83
CA PRO A 261 -11.18 -22.68 -4.89
C PRO A 261 -11.85 -21.42 -4.37
N GLY A 262 -12.78 -21.55 -3.41
CA GLY A 262 -13.43 -20.43 -2.76
C GLY A 262 -12.45 -19.53 -2.01
N LEU A 263 -11.54 -20.15 -1.24
CA LEU A 263 -10.45 -19.44 -0.55
C LEU A 263 -9.57 -18.65 -1.51
N MET A 264 -9.14 -19.28 -2.62
CA MET A 264 -8.29 -18.63 -3.62
C MET A 264 -9.04 -17.52 -4.38
N ALA A 265 -10.31 -17.71 -4.68
CA ALA A 265 -11.15 -16.68 -5.28
C ALA A 265 -11.35 -15.48 -4.33
N ALA A 266 -11.64 -15.72 -3.05
CA ALA A 266 -11.75 -14.66 -2.04
C ALA A 266 -10.44 -13.90 -1.86
N SER A 267 -9.29 -14.60 -1.80
CA SER A 267 -7.97 -14.00 -1.69
C SER A 267 -7.60 -13.18 -2.93
N PHE A 268 -7.96 -13.67 -4.13
CA PHE A 268 -7.78 -12.91 -5.36
C PHE A 268 -8.63 -11.62 -5.35
N MET A 269 -9.90 -11.70 -4.98
CA MET A 269 -10.76 -10.52 -4.85
C MET A 269 -10.26 -9.55 -3.79
N MET A 270 -9.68 -10.05 -2.69
CA MET A 270 -9.05 -9.21 -1.67
C MET A 270 -7.85 -8.43 -2.24
N SER A 271 -7.12 -8.97 -3.21
CA SER A 271 -5.98 -8.25 -3.82
C SER A 271 -6.41 -7.12 -4.77
N VAL A 272 -7.62 -7.18 -5.33
CA VAL A 272 -8.12 -6.24 -6.36
C VAL A 272 -8.09 -4.78 -5.89
N PRO A 273 -8.62 -4.39 -4.71
CA PRO A 273 -8.59 -2.99 -4.29
C PRO A 273 -7.18 -2.41 -4.17
N VAL A 274 -6.22 -3.22 -3.67
CA VAL A 274 -4.82 -2.80 -3.54
C VAL A 274 -4.18 -2.60 -4.92
N VAL A 275 -4.42 -3.53 -5.85
CA VAL A 275 -3.92 -3.43 -7.23
C VAL A 275 -4.52 -2.23 -7.94
N VAL A 276 -5.83 -2.03 -7.85
CA VAL A 276 -6.53 -0.88 -8.45
C VAL A 276 -5.98 0.44 -7.89
N LEU A 277 -5.86 0.53 -6.57
CA LEU A 277 -5.30 1.71 -5.91
C LEU A 277 -3.88 2.00 -6.39
N PHE A 278 -3.02 0.98 -6.50
CA PHE A 278 -1.67 1.12 -7.03
C PHE A 278 -1.67 1.57 -8.50
N LEU A 279 -2.45 0.93 -9.39
CA LEU A 279 -2.52 1.27 -10.80
C LEU A 279 -3.01 2.71 -11.05
N VAL A 280 -3.97 3.18 -10.27
CA VAL A 280 -4.47 4.56 -10.36
C VAL A 280 -3.44 5.56 -9.88
N LEU A 281 -2.71 5.25 -8.80
CA LEU A 281 -1.85 6.20 -8.10
C LEU A 281 -0.35 6.06 -8.43
N GLN A 282 0.08 5.03 -9.19
CA GLN A 282 1.48 4.77 -9.54
C GLN A 282 2.17 5.97 -10.19
N ARG A 283 1.44 6.75 -11.01
CA ARG A 283 1.99 7.96 -11.68
C ARG A 283 2.52 9.00 -10.67
N TYR A 284 1.89 9.11 -9.51
CA TYR A 284 2.34 10.02 -8.45
C TYR A 284 3.53 9.46 -7.69
N PHE A 285 3.55 8.13 -7.51
CA PHE A 285 4.63 7.42 -6.81
C PHE A 285 5.94 7.48 -7.61
N VAL A 286 5.88 7.26 -8.93
CA VAL A 286 7.05 7.37 -9.82
C VAL A 286 7.64 8.77 -9.81
N ARG A 287 6.81 9.82 -9.84
CA ARG A 287 7.30 11.21 -9.74
C ARG A 287 8.01 11.47 -8.42
N ALA A 288 7.46 11.01 -7.30
CA ALA A 288 8.06 11.18 -5.98
C ALA A 288 9.45 10.55 -5.87
N LEU A 289 9.66 9.38 -6.50
CA LEU A 289 10.95 8.69 -6.51
C LEU A 289 11.97 9.34 -7.46
N THR A 290 11.53 9.83 -8.62
CA THR A 290 12.42 10.42 -9.62
C THR A 290 12.88 11.83 -9.24
N GLU A 291 12.03 12.64 -8.64
CA GLU A 291 12.39 13.98 -8.16
C GLU A 291 13.37 13.93 -6.97
N GLY A 292 13.34 12.87 -6.17
CA GLY A 292 14.32 12.62 -5.11
C GLY A 292 15.68 12.13 -5.60
N ALA A 293 15.75 11.50 -6.79
CA ALA A 293 16.97 10.90 -7.33
C ALA A 293 17.82 11.86 -8.19
N VAL A 294 17.29 13.00 -8.59
CA VAL A 294 17.97 13.97 -9.50
C VAL A 294 18.81 15.01 -8.73
N LYS A 295 18.97 14.87 -7.43
CA LYS A 295 19.85 15.74 -6.61
C LYS A 295 21.24 15.13 -6.44
N HIS A 296 21.96 14.93 -7.56
CA HIS A 296 23.44 14.78 -7.54
C HIS A 296 24.03 15.32 -8.85
#